data_628149e7e4fb3c66dddb449ddcf8204e
#
_entry.id   628149e7e4fb3c66dddb449ddcf8204e
#
_cell.length_a   1.000
_cell.length_b   1.000
_cell.length_c   1.000
_cell.angle_alpha   90.00
_cell.angle_beta   90.00
_cell.angle_gamma   90.00
#
_symmetry.space_group_name_H-M   'P 1'
#
loop_
_entity.id
_entity.type
_entity.pdbx_description
1 polymer ?
#
loop_
_entity_poly.entity_id
_entity_poly.type
_entity_poly.pdbx_seq_one_letter_code
_entity_poly.pdbx_strand_id
1 'polypeptide(L)'
;MFERLVDVRWRDVDALRHVNHAVFLTYLEEGRDAFYAQVTRGDPMYVVVRLEVNLRAEVRHADRQVRVRIEVERLGTTSLTTRETVLTLSGEVAADARVVTVRWDADYGKPVPFSEDERARLTEAVTG
;
A
#
# COMPACT_ATOMS: atom_id res chain seq x y z
N MET A 1 12.22 -2.22 -3.62
CA MET A 1 10.84 -1.92 -4.06
C MET A 1 10.00 -3.17 -3.95
N PHE A 2 8.82 -3.05 -3.35
CA PHE A 2 7.90 -4.17 -3.14
C PHE A 2 6.75 -4.06 -4.15
N GLU A 3 6.33 -5.18 -4.73
CA GLU A 3 5.17 -5.23 -5.62
C GLU A 3 4.25 -6.40 -5.27
N ARG A 4 2.94 -6.17 -5.43
CA ARG A 4 1.91 -7.16 -5.20
C ARG A 4 0.89 -7.11 -6.33
N LEU A 5 0.54 -8.26 -6.90
CA LEU A 5 -0.58 -8.38 -7.83
C LEU A 5 -1.88 -8.45 -7.04
N VAL A 6 -2.87 -7.68 -7.47
CA VAL A 6 -4.20 -7.62 -6.85
C VAL A 6 -5.24 -7.84 -7.93
N ASP A 7 -6.19 -8.72 -7.67
CA ASP A 7 -7.26 -9.02 -8.63
C ASP A 7 -8.28 -7.88 -8.69
N VAL A 8 -8.69 -7.54 -9.89
CA VAL A 8 -9.84 -6.66 -10.13
C VAL A 8 -11.09 -7.53 -10.10
N ARG A 9 -11.95 -7.28 -9.11
CA ARG A 9 -13.18 -8.05 -8.92
C ARG A 9 -14.34 -7.42 -9.66
N TRP A 10 -15.30 -8.25 -10.04
CA TRP A 10 -16.51 -7.75 -10.70
C TRP A 10 -17.18 -6.63 -9.90
N ARG A 11 -17.28 -6.80 -8.57
CA ARG A 11 -17.92 -5.81 -7.69
C ARG A 11 -17.14 -4.50 -7.54
N ASP A 12 -15.88 -4.47 -7.97
CA ASP A 12 -15.04 -3.27 -7.90
C ASP A 12 -15.46 -2.23 -8.93
N VAL A 13 -16.18 -2.66 -9.97
CA VAL A 13 -16.60 -1.85 -11.10
C VAL A 13 -17.97 -1.27 -10.82
N ASP A 14 -18.13 0.04 -11.06
CA ASP A 14 -19.41 0.73 -10.87
C ASP A 14 -20.16 0.91 -12.20
N ALA A 15 -21.25 1.71 -12.15
CA ALA A 15 -22.10 1.94 -13.31
C ALA A 15 -21.36 2.64 -14.47
N LEU A 16 -20.22 3.26 -14.22
CA LEU A 16 -19.38 3.89 -15.25
C LEU A 16 -18.50 2.87 -15.97
N ARG A 17 -18.56 1.59 -15.57
CA ARG A 17 -17.84 0.47 -16.17
C ARG A 17 -16.35 0.48 -15.93
N HIS A 18 -15.90 1.18 -14.91
CA HIS A 18 -14.51 1.11 -14.45
C HIS A 18 -14.47 1.07 -12.93
N VAL A 19 -13.31 0.70 -12.40
CA VAL A 19 -13.12 0.55 -10.96
C VAL A 19 -13.49 1.85 -10.25
N ASN A 20 -14.35 1.73 -9.25
CA ASN A 20 -14.79 2.86 -8.44
C ASN A 20 -13.58 3.46 -7.72
N HIS A 21 -13.52 4.80 -7.63
CA HIS A 21 -12.39 5.49 -7.05
C HIS A 21 -12.06 5.03 -5.62
N ALA A 22 -13.06 4.69 -4.82
CA ALA A 22 -12.84 4.22 -3.45
C ALA A 22 -12.13 2.86 -3.41
N VAL A 23 -12.29 2.04 -4.42
CA VAL A 23 -11.69 0.70 -4.49
C VAL A 23 -10.17 0.79 -4.69
N PHE A 24 -9.66 1.87 -5.29
CA PHE A 24 -8.21 2.08 -5.38
C PHE A 24 -7.57 2.10 -3.99
N LEU A 25 -8.24 2.63 -2.98
CA LEU A 25 -7.75 2.60 -1.59
C LEU A 25 -7.67 1.16 -1.07
N THR A 26 -8.61 0.31 -1.46
CA THR A 26 -8.59 -1.11 -1.10
C THR A 26 -7.39 -1.82 -1.75
N TYR A 27 -7.11 -1.53 -3.02
CA TYR A 27 -5.94 -2.10 -3.70
C TYR A 27 -4.64 -1.69 -3.02
N LEU A 28 -4.51 -0.40 -2.69
CA LEU A 28 -3.34 0.10 -1.97
C LEU A 28 -3.20 -0.57 -0.61
N GLU A 29 -4.29 -0.77 0.11
CA GLU A 29 -4.28 -1.45 1.40
C GLU A 29 -3.83 -2.90 1.28
N GLU A 30 -4.32 -3.63 0.28
CA GLU A 30 -3.88 -5.02 0.05
C GLU A 30 -2.38 -5.09 -0.20
N GLY A 31 -1.83 -4.17 -0.98
CA GLY A 31 -0.38 -4.08 -1.22
C GLY A 31 0.38 -3.73 0.04
N ARG A 32 -0.11 -2.76 0.79
CA ARG A 32 0.51 -2.28 2.03
C ARG A 32 0.50 -3.35 3.11
N ASP A 33 -0.63 -4.07 3.26
CA ASP A 33 -0.74 -5.18 4.22
C ASP A 33 0.28 -6.27 3.93
N ALA A 34 0.44 -6.63 2.66
CA ALA A 34 1.42 -7.63 2.26
C ALA A 34 2.86 -7.15 2.52
N PHE A 35 3.13 -5.87 2.28
CA PHE A 35 4.42 -5.26 2.56
C PHE A 35 4.73 -5.28 4.06
N TYR A 36 3.79 -4.84 4.89
CA TYR A 36 3.96 -4.87 6.34
C TYR A 36 4.14 -6.29 6.88
N ALA A 37 3.39 -7.25 6.35
CA ALA A 37 3.54 -8.66 6.74
C ALA A 37 4.96 -9.16 6.46
N GLN A 38 5.55 -8.76 5.34
CA GLN A 38 6.93 -9.11 5.01
C GLN A 38 7.93 -8.44 5.96
N VAL A 39 7.72 -7.15 6.28
CA VAL A 39 8.59 -6.37 7.16
C VAL A 39 8.54 -6.88 8.59
N THR A 40 7.35 -7.13 9.11
CA THR A 40 7.12 -7.54 10.51
C THR A 40 7.17 -9.04 10.72
N ARG A 41 7.22 -9.79 9.63
CA ARG A 41 7.22 -11.26 9.63
C ARG A 41 6.02 -11.87 10.34
N GLY A 42 4.83 -11.32 10.03
CA GLY A 42 3.58 -11.97 10.37
C GLY A 42 2.58 -11.15 11.15
N ASP A 43 2.94 -9.98 11.66
CA ASP A 43 2.00 -9.11 12.38
C ASP A 43 1.99 -7.72 11.76
N PRO A 44 1.15 -7.50 10.74
CA PRO A 44 1.12 -6.23 10.02
C PRO A 44 0.26 -5.16 10.70
N MET A 45 0.34 -4.99 12.03
CA MET A 45 -0.47 -4.01 12.73
C MET A 45 0.07 -2.60 12.56
N TYR A 46 -0.73 -1.76 11.92
CA TYR A 46 -0.44 -0.34 11.70
C TYR A 46 -1.77 0.42 11.56
N VAL A 47 -1.71 1.72 11.73
CA VAL A 47 -2.83 2.62 11.40
C VAL A 47 -2.39 3.63 10.36
N VAL A 48 -3.30 4.02 9.47
CA VAL A 48 -3.06 5.09 8.50
C VAL A 48 -3.41 6.41 9.18
N VAL A 49 -2.46 7.34 9.20
CA VAL A 49 -2.66 8.67 9.80
C VAL A 49 -2.72 9.78 8.76
N ARG A 50 -2.21 9.53 7.54
CA ARG A 50 -2.32 10.49 6.43
C ARG A 50 -2.34 9.73 5.11
N LEU A 51 -3.18 10.20 4.19
CA LEU A 51 -3.34 9.59 2.88
C LEU A 51 -3.59 10.68 1.85
N GLU A 52 -2.70 10.75 0.86
CA GLU A 52 -2.86 11.62 -0.31
C GLU A 52 -2.87 10.74 -1.54
N VAL A 53 -3.93 10.83 -2.34
CA VAL A 53 -4.10 9.98 -3.53
C VAL A 53 -4.41 10.84 -4.74
N ASN A 54 -3.75 10.52 -5.85
CA ASN A 54 -4.07 11.08 -7.16
C ASN A 54 -4.59 9.95 -8.04
N LEU A 55 -5.76 10.16 -8.64
CA LEU A 55 -6.35 9.22 -9.59
C LEU A 55 -5.95 9.67 -10.99
N ARG A 56 -5.29 8.81 -11.74
CA ARG A 56 -4.64 9.19 -13.00
C ARG A 56 -5.24 8.55 -14.24
N ALA A 57 -5.69 7.31 -14.12
CA ALA A 57 -6.26 6.57 -15.23
C ALA A 57 -7.29 5.57 -14.73
N GLU A 58 -8.22 5.21 -15.58
CA GLU A 58 -9.23 4.22 -15.23
C GLU A 58 -8.67 2.80 -15.30
N VAL A 59 -9.21 1.94 -14.44
CA VAL A 59 -9.01 0.50 -14.48
C VAL A 59 -10.35 -0.15 -14.74
N ARG A 60 -10.39 -1.16 -15.60
CA ARG A 60 -11.60 -1.87 -15.99
C ARG A 60 -11.52 -3.32 -15.55
N HIS A 61 -12.65 -3.99 -15.48
CA HIS A 61 -12.69 -5.41 -15.16
C HIS A 61 -11.85 -6.24 -16.16
N ALA A 62 -11.82 -5.82 -17.42
CA ALA A 62 -11.03 -6.47 -18.45
C ALA A 62 -9.52 -6.45 -18.20
N ASP A 63 -9.02 -5.54 -17.35
CA ASP A 63 -7.62 -5.50 -16.95
C ASP A 63 -7.24 -6.69 -16.06
N ARG A 64 -8.20 -7.29 -15.39
CA ARG A 64 -8.10 -8.49 -14.55
C ARG A 64 -7.29 -8.31 -13.28
N GLN A 65 -6.12 -7.70 -13.36
CA GLN A 65 -5.23 -7.47 -12.23
C GLN A 65 -4.58 -6.11 -12.34
N VAL A 66 -4.17 -5.59 -11.19
CA VAL A 66 -3.29 -4.43 -11.09
C VAL A 66 -2.08 -4.83 -10.29
N ARG A 67 -1.00 -4.07 -10.47
CA ARG A 67 0.22 -4.23 -9.69
C ARG A 67 0.29 -3.07 -8.71
N VAL A 68 0.36 -3.37 -7.41
CA VAL A 68 0.54 -2.35 -6.38
C VAL A 68 2.01 -2.33 -6.00
N ARG A 69 2.63 -1.16 -6.12
CA ARG A 69 4.04 -0.94 -5.81
C ARG A 69 4.14 -0.14 -4.54
N ILE A 70 4.97 -0.60 -3.61
CA ILE A 70 5.23 0.07 -2.34
C ILE A 70 6.71 0.44 -2.27
N GLU A 71 7.00 1.72 -2.06
CA GLU A 71 8.35 2.23 -1.90
C GLU A 71 8.43 2.99 -0.59
N VAL A 72 9.50 2.77 0.18
CA VAL A 72 9.72 3.49 1.43
C VAL A 72 10.34 4.84 1.11
N GLU A 73 9.67 5.91 1.54
CA GLU A 73 10.17 7.26 1.38
C GLU A 73 10.89 7.75 2.63
N ARG A 74 10.32 7.48 3.80
CA ARG A 74 10.88 7.94 5.07
C ARG A 74 10.53 6.99 6.20
N LEU A 75 11.51 6.70 7.05
CA LEU A 75 11.35 5.87 8.23
C LEU A 75 11.57 6.71 9.48
N GLY A 76 10.52 6.85 10.30
CA GLY A 76 10.59 7.46 11.63
C GLY A 76 10.76 6.41 12.73
N THR A 77 10.56 6.80 13.96
CA THR A 77 10.65 5.88 15.10
C THR A 77 9.45 4.92 15.10
N THR A 78 8.24 5.46 14.99
CA THR A 78 6.99 4.70 14.94
C THR A 78 6.28 4.85 13.59
N SER A 79 6.68 5.83 12.77
CA SER A 79 6.00 6.17 11.54
C SER A 79 6.77 5.72 10.31
N LEU A 80 6.03 5.47 9.24
CA LEU A 80 6.56 5.09 7.95
C LEU A 80 5.83 5.88 6.88
N THR A 81 6.57 6.56 6.02
CA THR A 81 6.01 7.22 4.85
C THR A 81 6.34 6.38 3.63
N THR A 82 5.31 6.00 2.89
CA THR A 82 5.47 5.22 1.66
C THR A 82 4.95 5.99 0.46
N ARG A 83 5.54 5.71 -0.70
CA ARG A 83 4.97 6.03 -1.99
C ARG A 83 4.35 4.75 -2.53
N GLU A 84 3.09 4.84 -2.89
CA GLU A 84 2.31 3.68 -3.32
C GLU A 84 1.72 3.97 -4.69
N THR A 85 1.78 2.98 -5.58
CA THR A 85 1.33 3.16 -6.95
C THR A 85 0.48 1.98 -7.36
N VAL A 86 -0.66 2.26 -8.01
CA VAL A 86 -1.45 1.24 -8.69
C VAL A 86 -1.11 1.32 -10.18
N LEU A 87 -0.59 0.23 -10.72
CA LEU A 87 -0.19 0.13 -12.13
C LEU A 87 -1.06 -0.91 -12.83
N THR A 88 -1.44 -0.62 -14.06
CA THR A 88 -2.00 -1.67 -14.92
C THR A 88 -0.88 -2.66 -15.27
N LEU A 89 -1.24 -3.83 -15.77
CA LEU A 89 -0.24 -4.83 -16.17
C LEU A 89 0.66 -4.34 -17.32
N SER A 90 0.15 -3.39 -18.11
CA SER A 90 0.95 -2.75 -19.18
C SER A 90 1.91 -1.68 -18.66
N GLY A 91 1.82 -1.33 -17.37
CA GLY A 91 2.71 -0.35 -16.75
C GLY A 91 2.17 1.07 -16.66
N GLU A 92 0.91 1.29 -17.04
CA GLU A 92 0.29 2.61 -16.89
C GLU A 92 -0.02 2.88 -15.43
N VAL A 93 0.31 4.09 -14.96
CA VAL A 93 -0.02 4.52 -13.59
C VAL A 93 -1.51 4.88 -13.53
N ALA A 94 -2.28 4.09 -12.80
CA ALA A 94 -3.70 4.34 -12.60
C ALA A 94 -3.96 5.23 -11.38
N ALA A 95 -3.14 5.09 -10.34
CA ALA A 95 -3.20 5.94 -9.16
C ALA A 95 -1.83 5.99 -8.50
N ASP A 96 -1.52 7.10 -7.85
CA ASP A 96 -0.35 7.18 -6.99
C ASP A 96 -0.75 7.83 -5.66
N ALA A 97 -0.02 7.47 -4.61
CA ALA A 97 -0.34 7.91 -3.26
C ALA A 97 0.91 8.14 -2.44
N ARG A 98 0.78 9.01 -1.45
CA ARG A 98 1.74 9.18 -0.39
C ARG A 98 1.01 8.88 0.91
N VAL A 99 1.49 7.91 1.67
CA VAL A 99 0.79 7.38 2.82
C VAL A 99 1.71 7.42 4.04
N VAL A 100 1.19 7.92 5.15
CA VAL A 100 1.90 7.89 6.42
C VAL A 100 1.16 6.91 7.33
N THR A 101 1.89 5.91 7.79
CA THR A 101 1.39 4.89 8.70
C THR A 101 2.17 4.93 10.01
N VAL A 102 1.56 4.41 11.07
CA VAL A 102 2.18 4.31 12.39
C VAL A 102 2.10 2.85 12.82
N ARG A 103 3.26 2.28 13.19
CA ARG A 103 3.34 0.93 13.75
C ARG A 103 2.50 0.90 15.02
N TRP A 104 1.59 -0.04 15.13
CA TRP A 104 0.53 -0.02 16.13
C TRP A 104 0.51 -1.28 16.98
N ASP A 105 0.29 -1.10 18.28
CA ASP A 105 0.02 -2.18 19.21
C ASP A 105 -1.49 -2.25 19.44
N ALA A 106 -2.15 -3.26 18.87
CA ALA A 106 -3.59 -3.41 18.96
C ALA A 106 -4.06 -3.77 20.37
N ASP A 107 -3.22 -4.46 21.15
CA ASP A 107 -3.58 -4.88 22.51
C ASP A 107 -3.65 -3.69 23.47
N TYR A 108 -2.71 -2.75 23.32
CA TYR A 108 -2.63 -1.56 24.19
C TYR A 108 -3.15 -0.29 23.53
N GLY A 109 -3.53 -0.36 22.24
CA GLY A 109 -4.12 0.78 21.54
C GLY A 109 -3.19 1.99 21.43
N LYS A 110 -1.91 1.77 21.12
CA LYS A 110 -0.90 2.83 21.07
C LYS A 110 0.16 2.58 20.01
N PRO A 111 0.88 3.63 19.58
CA PRO A 111 2.04 3.45 18.68
C PRO A 111 3.12 2.63 19.35
N VAL A 112 3.85 1.85 18.55
CA VAL A 112 4.99 1.07 18.99
C VAL A 112 6.16 1.32 18.03
N PRO A 113 7.41 1.46 18.52
CA PRO A 113 8.56 1.64 17.64
C PRO A 113 8.80 0.41 16.77
N PHE A 114 9.28 0.64 15.56
CA PHE A 114 9.80 -0.46 14.76
C PHE A 114 10.98 -1.11 15.48
N SER A 115 11.03 -2.44 15.48
CA SER A 115 12.16 -3.17 16.03
C SER A 115 13.42 -2.95 15.18
N GLU A 116 14.58 -3.32 15.72
CA GLU A 116 15.84 -3.23 14.97
C GLU A 116 15.80 -4.06 13.69
N ASP A 117 15.23 -5.27 13.75
CA ASP A 117 15.07 -6.13 12.56
C ASP A 117 14.12 -5.53 11.53
N GLU A 118 13.01 -4.97 11.98
CA GLU A 118 12.06 -4.27 11.12
C GLU A 118 12.73 -3.08 10.46
N ARG A 119 13.46 -2.29 11.23
CA ARG A 119 14.19 -1.12 10.71
C ARG A 119 15.24 -1.52 9.68
N ALA A 120 15.95 -2.62 9.91
CA ALA A 120 16.94 -3.12 8.95
C ALA A 120 16.28 -3.47 7.62
N ARG A 121 15.14 -4.16 7.65
CA ARG A 121 14.41 -4.51 6.44
C ARG A 121 13.86 -3.27 5.71
N LEU A 122 13.34 -2.30 6.47
CA LEU A 122 12.83 -1.05 5.90
C LEU A 122 13.95 -0.19 5.32
N THR A 123 15.11 -0.16 5.94
CA THR A 123 16.26 0.58 5.44
C THR A 123 16.78 -0.01 4.13
N GLU A 124 16.81 -1.33 4.00
CA GLU A 124 17.10 -2.00 2.73
C GLU A 124 16.11 -1.59 1.64
N ALA A 125 14.84 -1.49 1.98
CA ALA A 125 13.80 -1.09 1.02
C ALA A 125 13.98 0.34 0.53
N VAL A 126 14.52 1.25 1.37
CA VAL A 126 14.83 2.63 0.97
C VAL A 126 16.02 2.68 0.01
N THR A 127 17.05 1.88 0.29
CA THR A 127 18.31 1.91 -0.50
C THR A 127 18.27 0.97 -1.71
N GLY A 128 17.39 0.02 -1.66
CA GLY A 128 17.20 -0.93 -2.76
C GLY A 128 16.17 -0.45 -3.73
#